data_fc9aa2e85cd0504fdb459e59965fedee
#
_entry.id   fc9aa2e85cd0504fdb459e59965fedee
#
_cell.length_a   1.000
_cell.length_b   1.000
_cell.length_c   1.000
_cell.angle_alpha   90.00
_cell.angle_beta   90.00
_cell.angle_gamma   90.00
#
_symmetry.space_group_name_H-M   'P 1'
#
loop_
_entity.id
_entity.type
_entity.pdbx_description
1 polymer ?
#
loop_
_entity_poly.entity_id
_entity_poly.type
_entity_poly.pdbx_seq_one_letter_code
_entity_poly.pdbx_strand_id
1 'polypeptide(L)'
;MTLAVKSGDLVGYAGLLHRAGKDCESARAYLDRCTGIDSSFVGDLWNWALGDHAKRVHDARDVLTRFDTILGASVSELKKTAVWYDSVDLEQARKIDATYPAVQPSAVPRARPSGDTSFRDMRDAVGRLHSPGGADGWLQGHLSELEFAPANKAAGTLLDFGSVSALANEGLKFAFGWDVLGHIANWLAGDWQSYANCADAWDCLGNACGDMAANIRHGNSVLSVTWRGNAADGAWKYFDNSARTLESTREAFHDLRDRYQSVATLVFSFAETVKGGIAELCDWGAQVAIAAAASTAMASSGVGIAGAFVGAAFAAERVAAMAKRYRELTEQYDVLMGTVNAAFAGAGAMCALVGDVRKFPVVGKSYDNALV
;
A
#
# COMPACT_ATOMS: atom_id res chain seq x y z
N MET A 1 -8.44 -43.17 17.60
CA MET A 1 -9.47 -42.42 16.86
C MET A 1 -10.07 -43.33 15.80
N THR A 2 -11.34 -43.14 15.44
CA THR A 2 -11.97 -43.93 14.39
C THR A 2 -11.73 -43.22 13.06
N LEU A 3 -10.98 -43.83 12.13
CA LEU A 3 -10.84 -43.34 10.78
C LEU A 3 -12.19 -43.29 10.09
N ALA A 4 -12.53 -42.17 9.52
CA ALA A 4 -13.68 -41.95 8.64
C ALA A 4 -13.30 -41.05 7.50
N VAL A 5 -13.76 -41.35 6.31
CA VAL A 5 -13.50 -40.51 5.12
C VAL A 5 -14.68 -40.62 4.16
N LYS A 6 -15.00 -39.49 3.53
CA LYS A 6 -15.88 -39.40 2.39
C LYS A 6 -15.11 -38.72 1.28
N SER A 7 -14.62 -39.53 0.34
CA SER A 7 -13.72 -39.06 -0.73
C SER A 7 -14.29 -37.92 -1.58
N GLY A 8 -15.60 -37.93 -1.83
CA GLY A 8 -16.30 -36.85 -2.52
C GLY A 8 -16.16 -35.48 -1.81
N ASP A 9 -16.04 -35.44 -0.49
CA ASP A 9 -15.87 -34.22 0.27
C ASP A 9 -14.41 -33.69 0.18
N LEU A 10 -13.42 -34.58 0.05
CA LEU A 10 -12.04 -34.19 -0.30
C LEU A 10 -11.99 -33.50 -1.66
N VAL A 11 -12.68 -34.06 -2.67
CA VAL A 11 -12.80 -33.44 -3.99
C VAL A 11 -13.55 -32.09 -3.94
N GLY A 12 -14.63 -32.05 -3.13
CA GLY A 12 -15.39 -30.81 -2.91
C GLY A 12 -14.54 -29.69 -2.32
N TYR A 13 -13.74 -30.01 -1.30
CA TYR A 13 -12.82 -29.05 -0.68
C TYR A 13 -11.67 -28.66 -1.63
N ALA A 14 -11.12 -29.61 -2.42
CA ALA A 14 -10.16 -29.30 -3.46
C ALA A 14 -10.73 -28.31 -4.48
N GLY A 15 -12.02 -28.41 -4.82
CA GLY A 15 -12.72 -27.44 -5.65
C GLY A 15 -12.79 -26.04 -5.06
N LEU A 16 -13.02 -25.92 -3.75
CA LEU A 16 -13.00 -24.63 -3.04
C LEU A 16 -11.59 -24.02 -3.05
N LEU A 17 -10.55 -24.81 -2.74
CA LEU A 17 -9.16 -24.32 -2.79
C LEU A 17 -8.72 -23.91 -4.21
N HIS A 18 -9.22 -24.60 -5.23
CA HIS A 18 -8.97 -24.19 -6.62
C HIS A 18 -9.55 -22.82 -6.93
N ARG A 19 -10.78 -22.51 -6.46
CA ARG A 19 -11.36 -21.16 -6.63
C ARG A 19 -10.56 -20.12 -5.86
N ALA A 20 -10.15 -20.40 -4.62
CA ALA A 20 -9.28 -19.48 -3.87
C ALA A 20 -7.93 -19.22 -4.57
N GLY A 21 -7.37 -20.20 -5.30
CA GLY A 21 -6.21 -20.00 -6.17
C GLY A 21 -6.52 -19.03 -7.32
N LYS A 22 -7.71 -19.15 -7.94
CA LYS A 22 -8.17 -18.20 -8.98
C LYS A 22 -8.41 -16.79 -8.42
N ASP A 23 -8.85 -16.69 -7.17
CA ASP A 23 -8.98 -15.40 -6.48
C ASP A 23 -7.60 -14.75 -6.27
N CYS A 24 -6.56 -15.55 -5.96
CA CYS A 24 -5.18 -15.04 -5.90
C CYS A 24 -4.66 -14.54 -7.26
N GLU A 25 -4.97 -15.23 -8.37
CA GLU A 25 -4.66 -14.76 -9.73
C GLU A 25 -5.35 -13.42 -10.02
N SER A 26 -6.64 -13.31 -9.67
CA SER A 26 -7.43 -12.09 -9.84
C SER A 26 -6.88 -10.94 -9.00
N ALA A 27 -6.47 -11.22 -7.75
CA ALA A 27 -5.84 -10.24 -6.87
C ALA A 27 -4.50 -9.74 -7.43
N ARG A 28 -3.68 -10.61 -8.04
CA ARG A 28 -2.43 -10.20 -8.73
C ARG A 28 -2.72 -9.31 -9.93
N ALA A 29 -3.67 -9.70 -10.77
CA ALA A 29 -4.06 -8.88 -11.94
C ALA A 29 -4.62 -7.51 -11.50
N TYR A 30 -5.35 -7.47 -10.39
CA TYR A 30 -5.82 -6.24 -9.76
C TYR A 30 -4.67 -5.38 -9.26
N LEU A 31 -3.72 -5.97 -8.51
CA LEU A 31 -2.50 -5.30 -8.02
C LEU A 31 -1.79 -4.61 -9.19
N ASP A 32 -1.51 -5.34 -10.28
CA ASP A 32 -0.78 -4.83 -11.43
C ASP A 32 -1.51 -3.67 -12.15
N ARG A 33 -2.84 -3.71 -12.17
CA ARG A 33 -3.67 -2.69 -12.81
C ARG A 33 -3.88 -1.45 -11.94
N CYS A 34 -4.03 -1.62 -10.63
CA CYS A 34 -4.55 -0.58 -9.73
C CYS A 34 -3.49 0.08 -8.85
N THR A 35 -2.25 -0.42 -8.86
CA THR A 35 -1.14 0.20 -8.13
C THR A 35 -0.11 0.88 -9.05
N GLY A 36 -0.47 1.14 -10.32
CA GLY A 36 0.38 1.90 -11.23
C GLY A 36 0.45 3.37 -10.81
N ILE A 37 1.66 3.91 -10.67
CA ILE A 37 1.93 5.33 -10.42
C ILE A 37 2.89 5.86 -11.48
N ASP A 38 2.77 7.14 -11.83
CA ASP A 38 3.60 7.74 -12.89
C ASP A 38 5.03 7.97 -12.39
N SER A 39 5.97 7.27 -13.01
CA SER A 39 7.41 7.37 -12.71
C SER A 39 8.13 8.47 -13.52
N SER A 40 7.44 9.22 -14.38
CA SER A 40 8.04 10.29 -15.17
C SER A 40 8.31 11.56 -14.38
N PHE A 41 7.63 11.76 -13.24
CA PHE A 41 7.88 12.86 -12.35
C PHE A 41 9.23 12.72 -11.65
N VAL A 42 9.93 13.85 -11.51
CA VAL A 42 11.22 13.93 -10.82
C VAL A 42 11.06 14.92 -9.67
N GLY A 43 10.90 14.39 -8.47
CA GLY A 43 10.80 15.16 -7.23
C GLY A 43 11.56 14.46 -6.10
N ASP A 44 12.09 15.22 -5.16
CA ASP A 44 12.93 14.66 -4.09
C ASP A 44 12.17 13.64 -3.24
N LEU A 45 10.99 14.03 -2.75
CA LEU A 45 10.10 13.15 -1.97
C LEU A 45 9.52 12.02 -2.84
N TRP A 46 9.20 12.33 -4.10
CA TRP A 46 8.60 11.38 -5.03
C TRP A 46 9.53 10.24 -5.39
N ASN A 47 10.79 10.53 -5.72
CA ASN A 47 11.77 9.50 -6.06
C ASN A 47 11.96 8.47 -4.93
N TRP A 48 11.87 8.95 -3.70
CA TRP A 48 11.96 8.08 -2.54
C TRP A 48 10.68 7.25 -2.36
N ALA A 49 9.49 7.86 -2.47
CA ALA A 49 8.20 7.18 -2.40
C ALA A 49 8.05 6.11 -3.50
N LEU A 50 8.52 6.38 -4.73
CA LEU A 50 8.56 5.42 -5.84
C LEU A 50 9.37 4.17 -5.50
N GLY A 51 10.55 4.33 -4.90
CA GLY A 51 11.42 3.21 -4.55
C GLY A 51 10.78 2.27 -3.52
N ASP A 52 10.14 2.83 -2.49
CA ASP A 52 9.41 2.04 -1.50
C ASP A 52 8.15 1.41 -2.11
N HIS A 53 7.36 2.17 -2.87
CA HIS A 53 6.17 1.67 -3.54
C HIS A 53 6.47 0.45 -4.43
N ALA A 54 7.47 0.53 -5.30
CA ALA A 54 7.86 -0.56 -6.19
C ALA A 54 8.21 -1.83 -5.39
N LYS A 55 8.90 -1.67 -4.26
CA LYS A 55 9.20 -2.79 -3.36
C LYS A 55 7.94 -3.40 -2.77
N ARG A 56 6.97 -2.60 -2.29
CA ARG A 56 5.71 -3.11 -1.71
C ARG A 56 4.86 -3.86 -2.73
N VAL A 57 4.77 -3.34 -3.95
CA VAL A 57 4.07 -4.02 -5.06
C VAL A 57 4.75 -5.34 -5.39
N HIS A 58 6.07 -5.39 -5.43
CA HIS A 58 6.82 -6.63 -5.64
C HIS A 58 6.57 -7.65 -4.51
N ASP A 59 6.70 -7.23 -3.25
CA ASP A 59 6.47 -8.08 -2.08
C ASP A 59 5.04 -8.64 -2.06
N ALA A 60 4.04 -7.82 -2.37
CA ALA A 60 2.63 -8.24 -2.44
C ALA A 60 2.40 -9.27 -3.55
N ARG A 61 3.00 -9.05 -4.74
CA ARG A 61 2.93 -10.01 -5.85
C ARG A 61 3.54 -11.35 -5.48
N ASP A 62 4.68 -11.36 -4.81
CA ASP A 62 5.35 -12.57 -4.33
C ASP A 62 4.46 -13.35 -3.36
N VAL A 63 3.84 -12.66 -2.39
CA VAL A 63 2.93 -13.25 -1.42
C VAL A 63 1.74 -13.92 -2.11
N LEU A 64 1.04 -13.20 -3.00
CA LEU A 64 -0.12 -13.72 -3.73
C LEU A 64 0.27 -14.90 -4.65
N THR A 65 1.43 -14.83 -5.30
CA THR A 65 1.96 -15.92 -6.14
C THR A 65 2.27 -17.16 -5.31
N ARG A 66 2.80 -16.97 -4.11
CA ARG A 66 3.10 -18.08 -3.21
C ARG A 66 1.83 -18.76 -2.71
N PHE A 67 0.78 -17.99 -2.38
CA PHE A 67 -0.52 -18.58 -2.02
C PHE A 67 -1.13 -19.39 -3.15
N ASP A 68 -1.12 -18.89 -4.38
CA ASP A 68 -1.58 -19.63 -5.54
C ASP A 68 -0.83 -20.99 -5.67
N THR A 69 0.49 -21.00 -5.48
CA THR A 69 1.31 -22.21 -5.47
C THR A 69 0.91 -23.18 -4.35
N ILE A 70 0.69 -22.67 -3.13
CA ILE A 70 0.29 -23.46 -1.95
C ILE A 70 -1.07 -24.11 -2.19
N LEU A 71 -2.04 -23.32 -2.66
CA LEU A 71 -3.40 -23.78 -2.93
C LEU A 71 -3.44 -24.79 -4.08
N GLY A 72 -2.73 -24.54 -5.18
CA GLY A 72 -2.64 -25.44 -6.32
C GLY A 72 -2.03 -26.81 -5.96
N ALA A 73 -0.97 -26.83 -5.16
CA ALA A 73 -0.38 -28.07 -4.64
C ALA A 73 -1.38 -28.81 -3.73
N SER A 74 -2.09 -28.10 -2.87
CA SER A 74 -3.10 -28.65 -1.97
C SER A 74 -4.27 -29.29 -2.73
N VAL A 75 -4.71 -28.66 -3.83
CA VAL A 75 -5.75 -29.22 -4.71
C VAL A 75 -5.30 -30.56 -5.29
N SER A 76 -4.08 -30.63 -5.78
CA SER A 76 -3.53 -31.87 -6.36
C SER A 76 -3.45 -32.97 -5.33
N GLU A 77 -3.01 -32.67 -4.12
CA GLU A 77 -2.82 -33.65 -3.05
C GLU A 77 -4.14 -34.18 -2.49
N LEU A 78 -5.13 -33.31 -2.29
CA LEU A 78 -6.48 -33.72 -1.86
C LEU A 78 -7.16 -34.65 -2.88
N LYS A 79 -6.96 -34.39 -4.19
CA LYS A 79 -7.49 -35.26 -5.26
C LYS A 79 -6.82 -36.62 -5.24
N LYS A 80 -5.49 -36.69 -5.10
CA LYS A 80 -4.75 -37.96 -4.96
C LYS A 80 -5.21 -38.71 -3.72
N THR A 81 -5.34 -38.04 -2.58
CA THR A 81 -5.82 -38.59 -1.33
C THR A 81 -7.22 -39.20 -1.48
N ALA A 82 -8.14 -38.51 -2.21
CA ALA A 82 -9.48 -39.04 -2.48
C ALA A 82 -9.43 -40.35 -3.29
N VAL A 83 -8.66 -40.38 -4.39
CA VAL A 83 -8.48 -41.55 -5.23
C VAL A 83 -7.86 -42.71 -4.44
N TRP A 84 -6.88 -42.41 -3.57
CA TRP A 84 -6.26 -43.42 -2.73
C TRP A 84 -7.26 -44.05 -1.75
N TYR A 85 -8.07 -43.26 -1.03
CA TYR A 85 -9.10 -43.78 -0.13
C TYR A 85 -10.18 -44.62 -0.85
N ASP A 86 -10.50 -44.30 -2.10
CA ASP A 86 -11.43 -45.07 -2.91
C ASP A 86 -10.84 -46.42 -3.39
N SER A 87 -9.51 -46.54 -3.45
CA SER A 87 -8.80 -47.74 -3.93
C SER A 87 -8.40 -48.73 -2.82
N VAL A 88 -8.45 -48.33 -1.55
CA VAL A 88 -7.91 -49.08 -0.40
C VAL A 88 -9.03 -49.45 0.56
N ASP A 89 -8.95 -50.70 1.13
CA ASP A 89 -9.91 -51.08 2.17
C ASP A 89 -9.69 -50.31 3.50
N LEU A 90 -10.75 -50.24 4.31
CA LEU A 90 -10.76 -49.42 5.52
C LEU A 90 -9.72 -49.90 6.55
N GLU A 91 -9.42 -51.21 6.60
CA GLU A 91 -8.45 -51.74 7.55
C GLU A 91 -7.02 -51.37 7.19
N GLN A 92 -6.70 -51.41 5.91
CA GLN A 92 -5.40 -50.97 5.39
C GLN A 92 -5.25 -49.46 5.56
N ALA A 93 -6.29 -48.68 5.26
CA ALA A 93 -6.30 -47.25 5.48
C ALA A 93 -6.04 -46.88 6.94
N ARG A 94 -6.61 -47.60 7.91
CA ARG A 94 -6.34 -47.42 9.34
C ARG A 94 -4.92 -47.72 9.76
N LYS A 95 -4.27 -48.74 9.15
CA LYS A 95 -2.87 -49.08 9.44
C LYS A 95 -1.96 -47.94 8.96
N ILE A 96 -2.23 -47.39 7.81
CA ILE A 96 -1.44 -46.27 7.25
C ILE A 96 -1.73 -44.98 8.03
N ASP A 97 -2.98 -44.66 8.35
CA ASP A 97 -3.33 -43.48 9.18
C ASP A 97 -2.60 -43.49 10.54
N ALA A 98 -2.40 -44.67 11.11
CA ALA A 98 -1.66 -44.82 12.36
C ALA A 98 -0.16 -44.47 12.25
N THR A 99 0.40 -44.40 11.04
CA THR A 99 1.80 -44.02 10.82
C THR A 99 1.99 -42.49 10.83
N TYR A 100 0.92 -41.71 10.66
CA TYR A 100 1.00 -40.27 10.77
C TYR A 100 1.20 -39.82 12.23
N PRO A 101 1.95 -38.74 12.47
CA PRO A 101 2.09 -38.19 13.82
C PRO A 101 0.73 -37.79 14.39
N ALA A 102 0.45 -38.24 15.62
CA ALA A 102 -0.78 -37.85 16.31
C ALA A 102 -0.74 -36.36 16.64
N VAL A 103 -1.68 -35.58 16.09
CA VAL A 103 -1.90 -34.19 16.49
C VAL A 103 -2.66 -34.18 17.80
N GLN A 104 -2.20 -33.41 18.79
CA GLN A 104 -2.87 -33.32 20.08
C GLN A 104 -4.37 -32.90 19.91
N PRO A 105 -5.35 -33.65 20.42
CA PRO A 105 -6.77 -33.38 20.20
C PRO A 105 -7.23 -31.99 20.67
N SER A 106 -6.54 -31.38 21.65
CA SER A 106 -6.81 -30.05 22.16
C SER A 106 -6.44 -28.92 21.18
N ALA A 107 -5.66 -29.23 20.13
CA ALA A 107 -5.24 -28.25 19.12
C ALA A 107 -6.21 -28.13 17.96
N VAL A 108 -7.25 -28.97 17.88
CA VAL A 108 -8.22 -29.00 16.77
C VAL A 108 -9.62 -28.73 17.31
N PRO A 109 -10.02 -27.47 17.53
CA PRO A 109 -11.41 -27.16 17.82
C PRO A 109 -12.22 -27.45 16.55
N ARG A 110 -12.85 -28.62 16.53
CA ARG A 110 -13.81 -29.00 15.47
C ARG A 110 -15.06 -28.15 15.65
N ALA A 111 -15.06 -26.93 15.16
CA ALA A 111 -16.26 -26.13 15.06
C ALA A 111 -17.26 -26.89 14.18
N ARG A 112 -18.47 -27.18 14.69
CA ARG A 112 -19.55 -27.65 13.83
C ARG A 112 -19.85 -26.58 12.81
N PRO A 113 -19.91 -26.91 11.50
CA PRO A 113 -20.29 -25.93 10.50
C PRO A 113 -21.67 -25.39 10.88
N SER A 114 -21.77 -24.07 11.04
CA SER A 114 -23.06 -23.42 11.32
C SER A 114 -23.85 -23.32 10.00
N GLY A 115 -24.75 -24.26 9.78
CA GLY A 115 -25.79 -24.20 8.76
C GLY A 115 -25.41 -24.81 7.42
N ASP A 116 -24.47 -24.25 6.65
CA ASP A 116 -24.13 -24.76 5.32
C ASP A 116 -23.00 -25.80 5.35
N THR A 117 -23.27 -26.98 4.81
CA THR A 117 -22.31 -28.10 4.72
C THR A 117 -21.74 -28.28 3.31
N SER A 118 -21.95 -27.32 2.41
CA SER A 118 -21.41 -27.37 1.05
C SER A 118 -20.04 -26.69 0.97
N PHE A 119 -19.22 -27.12 -0.01
CA PHE A 119 -17.91 -26.53 -0.32
C PHE A 119 -18.07 -25.35 -1.28
N ARG A 120 -18.99 -24.42 -1.00
CA ARG A 120 -19.13 -23.17 -1.76
C ARG A 120 -18.40 -22.03 -1.06
N ASP A 121 -18.13 -20.99 -1.83
CA ASP A 121 -17.57 -19.78 -1.27
C ASP A 121 -18.65 -19.06 -0.47
N MET A 122 -18.38 -18.76 0.79
CA MET A 122 -19.27 -18.03 1.68
C MET A 122 -19.16 -16.52 1.46
N ARG A 123 -18.07 -16.08 0.88
CA ARG A 123 -17.75 -14.68 0.59
C ARG A 123 -17.18 -14.54 -0.81
N ASP A 124 -17.50 -13.43 -1.47
CA ASP A 124 -17.02 -13.08 -2.80
C ASP A 124 -15.73 -12.25 -2.69
N ALA A 125 -14.57 -12.94 -2.73
CA ALA A 125 -13.28 -12.29 -2.64
C ALA A 125 -12.99 -11.40 -3.87
N VAL A 126 -13.40 -11.83 -5.08
CA VAL A 126 -13.19 -11.06 -6.31
C VAL A 126 -14.06 -9.81 -6.33
N GLY A 127 -15.27 -9.87 -5.77
CA GLY A 127 -16.15 -8.72 -5.64
C GLY A 127 -15.58 -7.58 -4.79
N ARG A 128 -14.53 -7.84 -4.00
CA ARG A 128 -13.78 -6.79 -3.29
C ARG A 128 -12.85 -5.98 -4.18
N LEU A 129 -12.49 -6.50 -5.35
CA LEU A 129 -11.47 -5.94 -6.23
C LEU A 129 -12.07 -4.90 -7.20
N HIS A 130 -12.71 -3.87 -6.65
CA HIS A 130 -13.27 -2.77 -7.44
C HIS A 130 -12.21 -1.72 -7.78
N SER A 131 -12.48 -0.89 -8.79
CA SER A 131 -11.55 0.19 -9.17
C SER A 131 -11.34 1.16 -8.01
N PRO A 132 -10.08 1.50 -7.69
CA PRO A 132 -9.80 2.53 -6.69
C PRO A 132 -10.30 3.88 -7.18
N GLY A 133 -10.83 4.69 -6.30
CA GLY A 133 -11.42 5.99 -6.63
C GLY A 133 -11.91 6.76 -5.42
N GLY A 134 -11.65 6.24 -4.21
CA GLY A 134 -12.10 6.81 -2.96
C GLY A 134 -11.17 7.86 -2.37
N ALA A 135 -9.98 8.09 -2.94
CA ALA A 135 -8.99 9.01 -2.40
C ALA A 135 -9.55 10.43 -2.23
N ASP A 136 -10.33 10.93 -3.18
CA ASP A 136 -10.96 12.24 -3.09
C ASP A 136 -11.89 12.34 -1.87
N GLY A 137 -12.63 11.26 -1.56
CA GLY A 137 -13.59 11.24 -0.44
C GLY A 137 -12.91 11.30 0.93
N TRP A 138 -11.89 10.48 1.17
CA TRP A 138 -11.22 10.47 2.47
C TRP A 138 -10.23 11.62 2.62
N LEU A 139 -9.57 12.09 1.53
CA LEU A 139 -8.74 13.30 1.55
C LEU A 139 -9.58 14.53 1.85
N GLN A 140 -10.74 14.69 1.23
CA GLN A 140 -11.66 15.79 1.53
C GLN A 140 -12.13 15.78 3.00
N GLY A 141 -12.35 14.62 3.58
CA GLY A 141 -12.71 14.47 4.98
C GLY A 141 -11.60 14.92 5.96
N HIS A 142 -10.33 14.85 5.54
CA HIS A 142 -9.18 15.28 6.34
C HIS A 142 -8.73 16.72 6.04
N LEU A 143 -9.07 17.24 4.86
CA LEU A 143 -8.65 18.53 4.33
C LEU A 143 -9.87 19.46 4.15
N SER A 144 -10.87 19.37 5.03
CA SER A 144 -12.24 19.91 4.91
C SER A 144 -12.36 21.43 4.72
N GLU A 145 -11.27 22.18 4.64
CA GLU A 145 -11.27 23.63 4.39
C GLU A 145 -10.45 24.03 3.14
N LEU A 146 -9.95 23.05 2.37
CA LEU A 146 -9.04 23.32 1.26
C LEU A 146 -9.75 23.02 -0.07
N GLU A 147 -9.79 23.98 -0.99
CA GLU A 147 -10.15 23.74 -2.38
C GLU A 147 -9.15 22.75 -2.97
N PHE A 148 -9.55 21.48 -3.00
CA PHE A 148 -8.75 20.38 -3.50
C PHE A 148 -8.58 20.51 -5.00
N ALA A 149 -7.41 21.00 -5.43
CA ALA A 149 -6.98 20.80 -6.81
C ALA A 149 -6.33 19.42 -6.93
N PRO A 150 -6.74 18.56 -7.91
CA PRO A 150 -6.10 17.27 -8.14
C PRO A 150 -4.57 17.41 -8.24
N ALA A 151 -3.81 16.43 -7.76
CA ALA A 151 -2.35 16.50 -7.58
C ALA A 151 -1.55 16.71 -8.89
N ASN A 152 -2.08 16.28 -10.05
CA ASN A 152 -1.60 16.74 -11.37
C ASN A 152 -1.68 18.27 -11.52
N LYS A 153 -2.52 18.90 -10.70
CA LYS A 153 -2.61 20.33 -10.53
C LYS A 153 -1.85 20.84 -9.31
N ALA A 154 -1.43 20.03 -8.33
CA ALA A 154 -0.57 20.56 -7.25
C ALA A 154 0.85 20.87 -7.76
N ALA A 155 1.45 19.99 -8.57
CA ALA A 155 2.63 20.36 -9.35
C ALA A 155 2.28 21.41 -10.42
N GLY A 156 1.13 21.33 -11.08
CA GLY A 156 0.63 22.32 -12.02
C GLY A 156 0.17 23.60 -11.33
N THR A 157 -0.42 23.59 -10.14
CA THR A 157 -0.82 24.80 -9.39
C THR A 157 0.38 25.48 -8.75
N LEU A 158 1.41 24.75 -8.35
CA LEU A 158 2.71 25.31 -8.02
C LEU A 158 3.42 25.87 -9.27
N LEU A 159 3.17 25.27 -10.46
CA LEU A 159 3.69 25.76 -11.75
C LEU A 159 2.71 26.75 -12.42
N ASP A 160 1.42 26.76 -12.13
CA ASP A 160 0.43 27.80 -12.50
C ASP A 160 0.66 29.12 -11.74
N PHE A 161 1.49 29.12 -10.71
CA PHE A 161 2.23 30.34 -10.32
C PHE A 161 3.17 30.83 -11.45
N GLY A 162 3.18 30.19 -12.61
CA GLY A 162 3.69 30.72 -13.88
C GLY A 162 3.01 32.01 -14.36
N SER A 163 1.88 32.41 -13.75
CA SER A 163 1.41 33.78 -13.72
C SER A 163 2.05 34.64 -12.61
N VAL A 164 3.03 34.08 -11.87
CA VAL A 164 3.96 34.93 -11.10
C VAL A 164 4.51 35.95 -12.06
N SER A 165 4.18 37.22 -11.82
CA SER A 165 4.62 38.28 -12.71
C SER A 165 6.14 38.11 -12.93
N ALA A 166 6.59 38.28 -14.15
CA ALA A 166 8.03 38.23 -14.48
C ALA A 166 8.84 39.03 -13.45
N LEU A 167 8.24 40.10 -12.93
CA LEU A 167 8.74 40.97 -11.89
C LEU A 167 9.02 40.27 -10.56
N ALA A 168 8.11 39.42 -10.08
CA ALA A 168 8.32 38.66 -8.84
C ALA A 168 9.48 37.67 -8.99
N ASN A 169 9.55 36.97 -10.13
CA ASN A 169 10.63 36.04 -10.41
C ASN A 169 12.00 36.72 -10.53
N GLU A 170 12.04 37.92 -11.14
CA GLU A 170 13.28 38.74 -11.19
C GLU A 170 13.72 39.15 -9.77
N GLY A 171 12.79 39.60 -8.93
CA GLY A 171 13.08 39.94 -7.52
C GLY A 171 13.57 38.76 -6.69
N LEU A 172 12.98 37.59 -6.88
CA LEU A 172 13.44 36.34 -6.23
C LEU A 172 14.83 35.93 -6.69
N LYS A 173 15.09 35.96 -7.99
CA LYS A 173 16.43 35.68 -8.55
C LYS A 173 17.47 36.69 -8.08
N PHE A 174 17.09 37.95 -7.95
CA PHE A 174 17.97 38.97 -7.39
C PHE A 174 18.30 38.70 -5.92
N ALA A 175 17.28 38.29 -5.12
CA ALA A 175 17.43 38.02 -3.69
C ALA A 175 18.24 36.76 -3.38
N PHE A 176 18.00 35.70 -4.12
CA PHE A 176 18.58 34.39 -3.85
C PHE A 176 19.74 34.00 -4.75
N GLY A 177 19.88 34.61 -5.91
CA GLY A 177 20.88 34.26 -6.92
C GLY A 177 20.61 32.95 -7.69
N TRP A 178 19.45 32.30 -7.45
CA TRP A 178 19.04 31.04 -8.06
C TRP A 178 17.51 30.89 -8.10
N ASP A 179 17.01 29.83 -8.77
CA ASP A 179 15.57 29.55 -8.93
C ASP A 179 14.99 28.87 -7.69
N VAL A 180 14.59 29.67 -6.72
CA VAL A 180 14.00 29.19 -5.46
C VAL A 180 12.61 28.57 -5.66
N LEU A 181 11.80 29.08 -6.61
CA LEU A 181 10.48 28.55 -6.88
C LEU A 181 10.53 27.18 -7.53
N GLY A 182 11.43 26.99 -8.50
CA GLY A 182 11.67 25.69 -9.12
C GLY A 182 12.16 24.66 -8.11
N HIS A 183 12.97 25.06 -7.14
CA HIS A 183 13.43 24.17 -6.07
C HIS A 183 12.29 23.74 -5.14
N ILE A 184 11.44 24.67 -4.70
CA ILE A 184 10.27 24.36 -3.88
C ILE A 184 9.28 23.47 -4.67
N ALA A 185 9.07 23.76 -5.96
CA ALA A 185 8.21 22.93 -6.81
C ALA A 185 8.72 21.48 -6.91
N ASN A 186 10.05 21.31 -6.95
CA ASN A 186 10.67 19.98 -6.99
C ASN A 186 10.43 19.14 -5.71
N TRP A 187 10.23 19.78 -4.55
CA TRP A 187 9.90 19.05 -3.31
C TRP A 187 8.61 18.24 -3.43
N LEU A 188 7.61 18.79 -4.16
CA LEU A 188 6.24 18.27 -4.24
C LEU A 188 5.91 17.62 -5.58
N ALA A 189 6.84 17.68 -6.56
CA ALA A 189 6.62 17.05 -7.85
C ALA A 189 6.37 15.54 -7.68
N GLY A 190 5.26 15.04 -8.23
CA GLY A 190 4.89 13.64 -8.13
C GLY A 190 3.42 13.40 -8.48
N ASP A 191 3.08 12.14 -8.78
CA ASP A 191 1.70 11.68 -9.00
C ASP A 191 1.05 11.26 -7.68
N TRP A 192 0.89 12.20 -6.78
CA TRP A 192 0.37 11.96 -5.42
C TRP A 192 -1.10 11.52 -5.41
N GLN A 193 -1.87 11.82 -6.46
CA GLN A 193 -3.24 11.35 -6.60
C GLN A 193 -3.28 9.85 -6.83
N SER A 194 -2.50 9.35 -7.80
CA SER A 194 -2.41 7.91 -8.03
C SER A 194 -1.80 7.18 -6.82
N TYR A 195 -0.83 7.80 -6.13
CA TYR A 195 -0.30 7.29 -4.89
C TYR A 195 -1.38 7.17 -3.80
N ALA A 196 -2.21 8.20 -3.62
CA ALA A 196 -3.33 8.17 -2.69
C ALA A 196 -4.36 7.09 -3.06
N ASN A 197 -4.66 6.93 -4.36
CA ASN A 197 -5.56 5.88 -4.85
C ASN A 197 -5.02 4.46 -4.55
N CYS A 198 -3.70 4.27 -4.46
CA CYS A 198 -3.13 2.99 -4.03
C CYS A 198 -3.58 2.58 -2.62
N ALA A 199 -3.93 3.52 -1.73
CA ALA A 199 -4.49 3.18 -0.43
C ALA A 199 -5.77 2.34 -0.56
N ASP A 200 -6.68 2.73 -1.46
CA ASP A 200 -7.91 1.97 -1.73
C ASP A 200 -7.58 0.60 -2.33
N ALA A 201 -6.56 0.54 -3.19
CA ALA A 201 -6.13 -0.73 -3.78
C ALA A 201 -5.62 -1.70 -2.70
N TRP A 202 -4.86 -1.22 -1.72
CA TRP A 202 -4.41 -2.04 -0.59
C TRP A 202 -5.58 -2.50 0.29
N ASP A 203 -6.59 -1.65 0.51
CA ASP A 203 -7.80 -2.04 1.25
C ASP A 203 -8.57 -3.15 0.53
N CYS A 204 -8.79 -3.01 -0.78
CA CYS A 204 -9.45 -4.02 -1.60
C CYS A 204 -8.71 -5.37 -1.56
N LEU A 205 -7.39 -5.37 -1.70
CA LEU A 205 -6.55 -6.57 -1.62
C LEU A 205 -6.62 -7.21 -0.23
N GLY A 206 -6.57 -6.41 0.82
CA GLY A 206 -6.71 -6.88 2.20
C GLY A 206 -8.06 -7.56 2.42
N ASN A 207 -9.14 -6.93 2.00
CA ASN A 207 -10.49 -7.47 2.14
C ASN A 207 -10.66 -8.77 1.33
N ALA A 208 -10.11 -8.86 0.12
CA ALA A 208 -10.11 -10.08 -0.68
C ALA A 208 -9.36 -11.23 0.02
N CYS A 209 -8.18 -10.97 0.59
CA CYS A 209 -7.43 -11.98 1.37
C CYS A 209 -8.22 -12.47 2.60
N GLY A 210 -8.91 -11.57 3.30
CA GLY A 210 -9.78 -11.94 4.42
C GLY A 210 -10.95 -12.82 4.00
N ASP A 211 -11.58 -12.54 2.85
CA ASP A 211 -12.68 -13.34 2.32
C ASP A 211 -12.20 -14.72 1.84
N MET A 212 -11.02 -14.82 1.20
CA MET A 212 -10.37 -16.10 0.87
C MET A 212 -10.08 -16.92 2.15
N ALA A 213 -9.54 -16.29 3.19
CA ALA A 213 -9.28 -16.95 4.48
C ALA A 213 -10.55 -17.50 5.10
N ALA A 214 -11.65 -16.75 5.07
CA ALA A 214 -12.95 -17.17 5.57
C ALA A 214 -13.51 -18.38 4.79
N ASN A 215 -13.38 -18.38 3.46
CA ASN A 215 -13.81 -19.48 2.61
C ASN A 215 -13.02 -20.76 2.90
N ILE A 216 -11.68 -20.67 3.03
CA ILE A 216 -10.82 -21.81 3.37
C ILE A 216 -11.18 -22.38 4.75
N ARG A 217 -11.39 -21.54 5.78
CA ARG A 217 -11.81 -21.97 7.12
C ARG A 217 -13.16 -22.67 7.11
N HIS A 218 -14.14 -22.11 6.35
CA HIS A 218 -15.44 -22.74 6.20
C HIS A 218 -15.30 -24.14 5.61
N GLY A 219 -14.64 -24.30 4.47
CA GLY A 219 -14.45 -25.58 3.82
C GLY A 219 -13.68 -26.59 4.70
N ASN A 220 -12.65 -26.12 5.43
CA ASN A 220 -11.89 -26.94 6.37
C ASN A 220 -12.79 -27.45 7.52
N SER A 221 -13.70 -26.62 8.04
CA SER A 221 -14.67 -27.01 9.06
C SER A 221 -15.67 -28.06 8.54
N VAL A 222 -16.17 -27.87 7.30
CA VAL A 222 -17.07 -28.83 6.65
C VAL A 222 -16.37 -30.19 6.46
N LEU A 223 -15.15 -30.17 5.92
CA LEU A 223 -14.36 -31.38 5.67
C LEU A 223 -14.09 -32.16 6.97
N SER A 224 -13.84 -31.47 8.09
CA SER A 224 -13.54 -32.10 9.39
C SER A 224 -14.67 -32.97 9.96
N VAL A 225 -15.88 -32.81 9.43
CA VAL A 225 -17.04 -33.66 9.84
C VAL A 225 -16.92 -35.06 9.26
N THR A 226 -16.49 -35.17 8.01
CA THR A 226 -16.49 -36.41 7.23
C THR A 226 -15.11 -37.03 7.02
N TRP A 227 -14.04 -36.28 7.25
CA TRP A 227 -12.66 -36.78 7.23
C TRP A 227 -12.08 -36.73 8.64
N ARG A 228 -11.73 -37.88 9.19
CA ARG A 228 -11.24 -38.08 10.57
C ARG A 228 -10.10 -39.09 10.58
N GLY A 229 -9.11 -38.86 11.42
CA GLY A 229 -7.90 -39.65 11.57
C GLY A 229 -6.70 -38.75 11.76
N ASN A 230 -5.50 -39.32 11.88
CA ASN A 230 -4.27 -38.56 12.09
C ASN A 230 -3.91 -37.68 10.87
N ALA A 231 -4.08 -38.25 9.66
CA ALA A 231 -3.88 -37.52 8.41
C ALA A 231 -4.86 -36.34 8.29
N ALA A 232 -6.14 -36.56 8.63
CA ALA A 232 -7.16 -35.52 8.61
C ALA A 232 -6.85 -34.38 9.62
N ASP A 233 -6.37 -34.71 10.80
CA ASP A 233 -5.98 -33.73 11.82
C ASP A 233 -4.76 -32.91 11.39
N GLY A 234 -3.80 -33.57 10.75
CA GLY A 234 -2.64 -32.89 10.13
C GLY A 234 -3.04 -31.91 9.03
N ALA A 235 -3.91 -32.35 8.12
CA ALA A 235 -4.43 -31.52 7.04
C ALA A 235 -5.27 -30.36 7.59
N TRP A 236 -6.13 -30.61 8.58
CA TRP A 236 -6.91 -29.55 9.21
C TRP A 236 -6.03 -28.44 9.77
N LYS A 237 -4.97 -28.79 10.49
CA LYS A 237 -4.01 -27.84 11.04
C LYS A 237 -3.29 -27.06 9.93
N TYR A 238 -2.93 -27.74 8.84
CA TYR A 238 -2.27 -27.12 7.70
C TYR A 238 -3.17 -26.03 7.07
N PHE A 239 -4.44 -26.35 6.78
CA PHE A 239 -5.37 -25.42 6.18
C PHE A 239 -5.80 -24.28 7.13
N ASP A 240 -5.90 -24.55 8.43
CA ASP A 240 -6.14 -23.50 9.42
C ASP A 240 -4.96 -22.51 9.47
N ASN A 241 -3.72 -23.01 9.43
CA ASN A 241 -2.53 -22.17 9.36
C ASN A 241 -2.48 -21.37 8.02
N SER A 242 -2.85 -21.99 6.91
CA SER A 242 -2.94 -21.30 5.60
C SER A 242 -3.94 -20.14 5.66
N ALA A 243 -5.12 -20.38 6.24
CA ALA A 243 -6.13 -19.34 6.42
C ALA A 243 -5.66 -18.22 7.37
N ARG A 244 -4.93 -18.56 8.45
CA ARG A 244 -4.34 -17.54 9.35
C ARG A 244 -3.29 -16.70 8.63
N THR A 245 -2.48 -17.32 7.79
CA THR A 245 -1.47 -16.56 7.02
C THR A 245 -2.13 -15.61 6.02
N LEU A 246 -3.26 -15.98 5.41
CA LEU A 246 -4.07 -15.06 4.58
C LEU A 246 -4.68 -13.92 5.43
N GLU A 247 -5.10 -14.19 6.66
CA GLU A 247 -5.58 -13.14 7.57
C GLU A 247 -4.47 -12.17 7.96
N SER A 248 -3.26 -12.67 8.24
CA SER A 248 -2.09 -11.81 8.47
C SER A 248 -1.73 -11.00 7.21
N THR A 249 -1.97 -11.54 6.01
CA THR A 249 -1.82 -10.82 4.75
C THR A 249 -2.82 -9.67 4.63
N ARG A 250 -4.08 -9.90 5.04
CA ARG A 250 -5.08 -8.84 5.14
C ARG A 250 -4.60 -7.70 6.05
N GLU A 251 -4.12 -8.04 7.25
CA GLU A 251 -3.63 -7.06 8.21
C GLU A 251 -2.45 -6.25 7.64
N ALA A 252 -1.52 -6.91 6.95
CA ALA A 252 -0.38 -6.24 6.33
C ALA A 252 -0.80 -5.31 5.18
N PHE A 253 -1.79 -5.67 4.38
CA PHE A 253 -2.33 -4.79 3.34
C PHE A 253 -3.10 -3.60 3.92
N HIS A 254 -3.83 -3.78 5.02
CA HIS A 254 -4.47 -2.67 5.72
C HIS A 254 -3.44 -1.73 6.37
N ASP A 255 -2.33 -2.25 6.91
CA ASP A 255 -1.21 -1.41 7.38
C ASP A 255 -0.61 -0.59 6.22
N LEU A 256 -0.46 -1.17 5.02
CA LEU A 256 -0.05 -0.41 3.84
C LEU A 256 -1.08 0.68 3.49
N ARG A 257 -2.38 0.36 3.44
CA ARG A 257 -3.44 1.36 3.24
C ARG A 257 -3.27 2.55 4.17
N ASP A 258 -3.16 2.32 5.48
CA ASP A 258 -3.08 3.38 6.48
C ASP A 258 -1.83 4.25 6.29
N ARG A 259 -0.71 3.65 5.88
CA ARG A 259 0.53 4.37 5.59
C ARG A 259 0.41 5.23 4.34
N TYR A 260 -0.16 4.69 3.26
CA TYR A 260 -0.38 5.44 2.03
C TYR A 260 -1.32 6.63 2.27
N GLN A 261 -2.39 6.44 3.05
CA GLN A 261 -3.28 7.52 3.47
C GLN A 261 -2.54 8.58 4.29
N SER A 262 -1.74 8.17 5.27
CA SER A 262 -0.98 9.08 6.11
C SER A 262 0.02 9.90 5.31
N VAL A 263 0.79 9.28 4.42
CA VAL A 263 1.77 9.96 3.57
C VAL A 263 1.09 10.94 2.62
N ALA A 264 0.03 10.51 1.93
CA ALA A 264 -0.73 11.39 1.04
C ALA A 264 -1.29 12.61 1.80
N THR A 265 -1.92 12.40 2.96
CA THR A 265 -2.44 13.49 3.80
C THR A 265 -1.34 14.49 4.20
N LEU A 266 -0.16 13.99 4.61
CA LEU A 266 0.96 14.84 4.98
C LEU A 266 1.46 15.68 3.80
N VAL A 267 1.60 15.07 2.63
CA VAL A 267 2.08 15.75 1.41
C VAL A 267 1.08 16.84 0.98
N PHE A 268 -0.21 16.53 0.96
CA PHE A 268 -1.24 17.51 0.59
C PHE A 268 -1.33 18.65 1.60
N SER A 269 -1.26 18.36 2.91
CA SER A 269 -1.26 19.41 3.95
C SER A 269 -0.03 20.31 3.84
N PHE A 270 1.13 19.75 3.53
CA PHE A 270 2.35 20.52 3.31
C PHE A 270 2.25 21.38 2.05
N ALA A 271 1.68 20.85 0.96
CA ALA A 271 1.48 21.61 -0.28
C ALA A 271 0.67 22.89 -0.04
N GLU A 272 -0.36 22.85 0.79
CA GLU A 272 -1.13 24.04 1.15
C GLU A 272 -0.31 25.05 1.98
N THR A 273 0.50 24.55 2.92
CA THR A 273 1.40 25.43 3.70
C THR A 273 2.43 26.12 2.79
N VAL A 274 3.00 25.37 1.84
CA VAL A 274 3.96 25.89 0.85
C VAL A 274 3.31 26.91 -0.06
N LYS A 275 2.05 26.69 -0.49
CA LYS A 275 1.30 27.63 -1.33
C LYS A 275 1.23 29.03 -0.72
N GLY A 276 0.88 29.12 0.58
CA GLY A 276 0.89 30.39 1.31
C GLY A 276 2.28 31.05 1.35
N GLY A 277 3.32 30.24 1.64
CA GLY A 277 4.69 30.75 1.67
C GLY A 277 5.23 31.23 0.32
N ILE A 278 4.87 30.54 -0.78
CA ILE A 278 5.20 30.97 -2.14
C ILE A 278 4.53 32.31 -2.48
N ALA A 279 3.25 32.49 -2.13
CA ALA A 279 2.54 33.75 -2.35
C ALA A 279 3.26 34.91 -1.67
N GLU A 280 3.64 34.76 -0.40
CA GLU A 280 4.43 35.76 0.34
C GLU A 280 5.77 36.07 -0.31
N LEU A 281 6.51 35.02 -0.73
CA LEU A 281 7.79 35.17 -1.41
C LEU A 281 7.65 35.92 -2.74
N CYS A 282 6.58 35.63 -3.50
CA CYS A 282 6.29 36.32 -4.75
C CYS A 282 5.93 37.80 -4.54
N ASP A 283 5.13 38.12 -3.55
CA ASP A 283 4.77 39.50 -3.21
C ASP A 283 6.01 40.30 -2.80
N TRP A 284 6.87 39.76 -1.97
CA TRP A 284 8.12 40.42 -1.58
C TRP A 284 9.12 40.50 -2.74
N GLY A 285 9.20 39.50 -3.62
CA GLY A 285 10.01 39.48 -4.80
C GLY A 285 9.62 40.63 -5.74
N ALA A 286 8.32 40.82 -6.00
CA ALA A 286 7.85 41.95 -6.81
C ALA A 286 8.22 43.31 -6.17
N GLN A 287 8.10 43.44 -4.87
CA GLN A 287 8.50 44.67 -4.14
C GLN A 287 10.01 44.95 -4.27
N VAL A 288 10.85 43.91 -4.17
CA VAL A 288 12.31 44.04 -4.35
C VAL A 288 12.66 44.47 -5.78
N ALA A 289 12.03 43.87 -6.79
CA ALA A 289 12.27 44.25 -8.18
C ALA A 289 11.87 45.70 -8.45
N ILE A 290 10.73 46.17 -7.94
CA ILE A 290 10.30 47.59 -8.06
C ILE A 290 11.29 48.50 -7.36
N ALA A 291 11.70 48.19 -6.12
CA ALA A 291 12.63 49.01 -5.36
C ALA A 291 14.02 49.09 -6.03
N ALA A 292 14.51 47.99 -6.58
CA ALA A 292 15.76 47.94 -7.31
C ALA A 292 15.71 48.78 -8.60
N ALA A 293 14.64 48.67 -9.38
CA ALA A 293 14.44 49.47 -10.58
C ALA A 293 14.33 50.98 -10.26
N ALA A 294 13.58 51.34 -9.23
CA ALA A 294 13.45 52.72 -8.78
C ALA A 294 14.80 53.29 -8.30
N SER A 295 15.57 52.54 -7.52
CA SER A 295 16.90 52.93 -7.03
C SER A 295 17.86 53.18 -8.17
N THR A 296 17.85 52.34 -9.21
CA THR A 296 18.68 52.50 -10.41
C THR A 296 18.29 53.73 -11.19
N ALA A 297 17.01 54.01 -11.41
CA ALA A 297 16.50 55.16 -12.11
C ALA A 297 16.84 56.48 -11.38
N MET A 298 16.73 56.51 -10.03
CA MET A 298 17.08 57.65 -9.20
C MET A 298 18.60 57.95 -9.20
N ALA A 299 19.43 56.87 -9.15
CA ALA A 299 20.88 57.01 -9.20
C ALA A 299 21.35 57.59 -10.54
N SER A 300 20.69 57.22 -11.65
CA SER A 300 21.03 57.71 -12.99
C SER A 300 20.60 59.15 -13.26
N SER A 301 19.59 59.69 -12.53
CA SER A 301 19.06 61.03 -12.72
C SER A 301 19.83 62.12 -11.96
N GLY A 302 20.79 61.81 -11.12
CA GLY A 302 21.62 62.74 -10.36
C GLY A 302 20.90 63.53 -9.22
N VAL A 303 19.58 63.35 -9.08
CA VAL A 303 18.74 64.10 -8.14
C VAL A 303 18.36 63.23 -6.90
N GLY A 304 18.65 61.97 -6.93
CA GLY A 304 17.98 61.03 -6.02
C GLY A 304 18.87 60.17 -5.13
N ILE A 305 20.09 60.58 -4.78
CA ILE A 305 20.96 59.76 -3.90
C ILE A 305 20.28 59.33 -2.60
N ALA A 306 19.57 60.25 -1.94
CA ALA A 306 18.84 59.93 -0.73
C ALA A 306 17.68 58.95 -0.97
N GLY A 307 16.92 59.11 -2.06
CA GLY A 307 15.84 58.18 -2.43
C GLY A 307 16.36 56.79 -2.85
N ALA A 308 17.52 56.73 -3.51
CA ALA A 308 18.17 55.46 -3.84
C ALA A 308 18.60 54.68 -2.58
N PHE A 309 19.07 55.36 -1.55
CA PHE A 309 19.41 54.71 -0.26
C PHE A 309 18.18 54.16 0.47
N VAL A 310 17.04 54.88 0.44
CA VAL A 310 15.79 54.37 1.03
C VAL A 310 15.27 53.14 0.30
N GLY A 311 15.30 53.14 -1.03
CA GLY A 311 14.93 51.98 -1.84
C GLY A 311 15.83 50.78 -1.60
N ALA A 312 17.14 51.00 -1.48
CA ALA A 312 18.09 49.94 -1.18
C ALA A 312 17.90 49.34 0.21
N ALA A 313 17.64 50.17 1.23
CA ALA A 313 17.35 49.71 2.59
C ALA A 313 16.06 48.87 2.66
N PHE A 314 14.99 49.33 1.98
CA PHE A 314 13.73 48.58 1.87
C PHE A 314 13.93 47.24 1.12
N ALA A 315 14.67 47.21 0.02
CA ALA A 315 14.98 45.99 -0.68
C ALA A 315 15.77 45.01 0.19
N ALA A 316 16.75 45.50 0.97
CA ALA A 316 17.53 44.67 1.90
C ALA A 316 16.64 44.04 3.01
N GLU A 317 15.69 44.82 3.57
CA GLU A 317 14.74 44.31 4.54
C GLU A 317 13.85 43.18 3.96
N ARG A 318 13.34 43.37 2.72
CA ARG A 318 12.53 42.34 2.05
C ARG A 318 13.35 41.09 1.69
N VAL A 319 14.57 41.23 1.25
CA VAL A 319 15.51 40.10 1.01
C VAL A 319 15.73 39.31 2.31
N ALA A 320 15.92 40.00 3.45
CA ALA A 320 16.05 39.32 4.74
C ALA A 320 14.77 38.58 5.15
N ALA A 321 13.59 39.18 4.91
CA ALA A 321 12.30 38.55 5.17
C ALA A 321 12.10 37.30 4.28
N MET A 322 12.41 37.39 2.97
CA MET A 322 12.36 36.25 2.05
C MET A 322 13.30 35.13 2.48
N ALA A 323 14.54 35.44 2.86
CA ALA A 323 15.50 34.44 3.33
C ALA A 323 15.04 33.74 4.62
N LYS A 324 14.37 34.47 5.51
CA LYS A 324 13.76 33.90 6.72
C LYS A 324 12.62 32.95 6.34
N ARG A 325 11.69 33.39 5.48
CA ARG A 325 10.54 32.59 5.05
C ARG A 325 10.94 31.30 4.32
N TYR A 326 11.90 31.41 3.43
CA TYR A 326 12.45 30.25 2.74
C TYR A 326 13.05 29.22 3.73
N ARG A 327 13.76 29.68 4.76
CA ARG A 327 14.31 28.83 5.81
C ARG A 327 13.19 28.12 6.59
N GLU A 328 12.13 28.84 6.96
CA GLU A 328 10.96 28.24 7.62
C GLU A 328 10.29 27.14 6.78
N LEU A 329 10.15 27.37 5.46
CA LEU A 329 9.64 26.36 4.53
C LEU A 329 10.55 25.15 4.43
N THR A 330 11.88 25.35 4.40
CA THR A 330 12.86 24.26 4.38
C THR A 330 12.80 23.43 5.65
N GLU A 331 12.73 24.07 6.83
CA GLU A 331 12.57 23.36 8.12
C GLU A 331 11.29 22.51 8.15
N GLN A 332 10.19 23.03 7.63
CA GLN A 332 8.93 22.30 7.52
C GLN A 332 9.03 21.12 6.53
N TYR A 333 9.75 21.29 5.41
CA TYR A 333 10.03 20.22 4.48
C TYR A 333 10.88 19.10 5.12
N ASP A 334 11.91 19.46 5.89
CA ASP A 334 12.74 18.48 6.61
C ASP A 334 11.91 17.67 7.62
N VAL A 335 10.97 18.31 8.32
CA VAL A 335 10.02 17.63 9.22
C VAL A 335 9.11 16.69 8.45
N LEU A 336 8.57 17.12 7.30
CA LEU A 336 7.78 16.26 6.42
C LEU A 336 8.59 15.02 5.99
N MET A 337 9.79 15.23 5.48
CA MET A 337 10.70 14.15 5.06
C MET A 337 10.98 13.16 6.20
N GLY A 338 11.25 13.66 7.39
CA GLY A 338 11.45 12.83 8.58
C GLY A 338 10.22 12.00 8.93
N THR A 339 9.03 12.59 8.87
CA THR A 339 7.75 11.92 9.18
C THR A 339 7.40 10.87 8.13
N VAL A 340 7.56 11.19 6.85
CA VAL A 340 7.33 10.26 5.74
C VAL A 340 8.32 9.10 5.81
N ASN A 341 9.60 9.36 6.08
CA ASN A 341 10.61 8.31 6.30
C ASN A 341 10.24 7.38 7.46
N ALA A 342 9.75 7.91 8.57
CA ALA A 342 9.30 7.10 9.71
C ALA A 342 8.08 6.25 9.35
N ALA A 343 7.13 6.77 8.57
CA ALA A 343 5.96 6.03 8.10
C ALA A 343 6.36 4.80 7.26
N PHE A 344 7.38 4.94 6.41
CA PHE A 344 7.86 3.82 5.58
C PHE A 344 8.81 2.87 6.35
N ALA A 345 9.66 3.36 7.24
CA ALA A 345 10.54 2.52 8.05
C ALA A 345 9.75 1.52 8.93
N GLY A 346 8.54 1.90 9.35
CA GLY A 346 7.64 1.03 10.11
C GLY A 346 6.99 -0.12 9.31
N ALA A 347 7.23 -0.28 8.02
CA ALA A 347 6.67 -1.35 7.18
C ALA A 347 7.21 -2.77 7.49
N GLY A 348 7.62 -3.02 8.74
CA GLY A 348 8.09 -4.32 9.21
C GLY A 348 7.06 -5.45 9.08
N ALA A 349 5.76 -5.14 9.17
CA ALA A 349 4.69 -6.13 9.05
C ALA A 349 4.73 -6.84 7.68
N MET A 350 4.86 -6.09 6.58
CA MET A 350 4.94 -6.69 5.24
C MET A 350 6.23 -7.50 5.03
N CYS A 351 7.37 -7.02 5.53
CA CYS A 351 8.63 -7.77 5.45
C CYS A 351 8.59 -9.07 6.25
N ALA A 352 8.01 -9.06 7.45
CA ALA A 352 7.81 -10.25 8.27
C ALA A 352 6.89 -11.25 7.57
N LEU A 353 5.75 -10.77 7.04
CA LEU A 353 4.79 -11.57 6.29
C LEU A 353 5.44 -12.27 5.09
N VAL A 354 6.19 -11.54 4.26
CA VAL A 354 6.91 -12.14 3.10
C VAL A 354 7.83 -13.26 3.56
N GLY A 355 8.55 -13.07 4.67
CA GLY A 355 9.39 -14.09 5.28
C GLY A 355 8.60 -15.32 5.72
N ASP A 356 7.46 -15.14 6.36
CA ASP A 356 6.62 -16.22 6.87
C ASP A 356 5.91 -16.97 5.73
N VAL A 357 5.38 -16.25 4.74
CA VAL A 357 4.74 -16.86 3.56
C VAL A 357 5.76 -17.65 2.72
N ARG A 358 7.00 -17.15 2.56
CA ARG A 358 8.06 -17.90 1.87
C ARG A 358 8.43 -19.19 2.58
N LYS A 359 8.41 -19.21 3.91
CA LYS A 359 8.69 -20.39 4.74
C LYS A 359 7.50 -21.33 4.85
N PHE A 360 6.28 -20.88 4.53
CA PHE A 360 5.10 -21.70 4.63
C PHE A 360 5.24 -22.95 3.73
N PRO A 361 5.08 -24.17 4.29
CA PRO A 361 5.34 -25.38 3.55
C PRO A 361 4.33 -25.55 2.42
N VAL A 362 4.82 -25.88 1.23
CA VAL A 362 3.96 -26.45 0.18
C VAL A 362 3.65 -27.88 0.58
N VAL A 363 2.45 -28.34 0.31
CA VAL A 363 2.01 -29.73 0.54
C VAL A 363 3.00 -30.69 -0.16
N GLY A 364 3.30 -31.78 0.46
CA GLY A 364 4.36 -32.69 0.07
C GLY A 364 5.46 -32.81 1.13
N LYS A 365 5.37 -31.98 2.22
CA LYS A 365 6.31 -32.01 3.36
C LYS A 365 5.65 -31.92 4.74
N SER A 366 4.31 -31.74 4.85
CA SER A 366 3.66 -31.49 6.13
C SER A 366 2.62 -32.53 6.57
N TYR A 367 1.86 -33.10 5.64
CA TYR A 367 0.93 -34.22 5.93
C TYR A 367 1.02 -35.32 4.89
N ASP A 368 2.03 -35.29 4.04
CA ASP A 368 2.34 -36.26 3.01
C ASP A 368 3.03 -37.47 3.65
N ASN A 369 2.57 -38.65 3.33
CA ASN A 369 3.20 -39.89 3.78
C ASN A 369 3.90 -40.54 2.61
N ALA A 370 5.21 -40.74 2.71
CA ALA A 370 6.01 -41.37 1.67
C ALA A 370 5.57 -42.83 1.32
N LEU A 371 4.63 -43.40 2.06
CA LEU A 371 4.07 -44.73 1.84
C LEU A 371 2.72 -44.71 1.08
N VAL A 372 2.22 -43.52 0.68
CA VAL A 372 0.94 -43.38 -0.04
C VAL A 372 1.12 -42.76 -1.41
#